data_67343f5e4c28e47c327fb513d87e0dae
#
_entry.id   67343f5e4c28e47c327fb513d87e0dae
#
_cell.length_a   1.000
_cell.length_b   1.000
_cell.length_c   1.000
_cell.angle_alpha   90.00
_cell.angle_beta   90.00
_cell.angle_gamma   90.00
#
_symmetry.space_group_name_H-M   'P 1'
#
loop_
_entity.id
_entity.type
_entity.pdbx_description
1 polymer ?
#
loop_
_entity_poly.entity_id
_entity_poly.type
_entity_poly.pdbx_seq_one_letter_code
_entity_poly.pdbx_strand_id
1 'polypeptide(L)'
;VVLALSKIGKVAAATTATALIERFSAQRIVFTGVAGGLGTGVQVGDIVVAQDFMQHDFDASPIFPRYELPMYDKTRFGGDAALTAQLLAAARLALAGERFAAAYPNAKVHHGLVASGDRFVSGAIESAALRAALTASGHEVLAVEMEGAAVAQVCHDYGVPFAAVRTISDRADDSAHVDFPSFVDQVASRYARAVVQHFLVHL
;
A
#
# COMPACT_ATOMS: atom_id res chain seq x y z
N VAL A 1 18.71 7.18 -8.75
CA VAL A 1 17.39 7.11 -8.08
C VAL A 1 16.58 8.32 -8.51
N VAL A 2 15.31 8.11 -8.90
CA VAL A 2 14.35 9.17 -9.23
C VAL A 2 13.28 9.18 -8.13
N LEU A 3 12.99 10.34 -7.57
CA LEU A 3 11.90 10.54 -6.62
C LEU A 3 10.75 11.24 -7.33
N ALA A 4 9.53 10.72 -7.19
CA ALA A 4 8.33 11.30 -7.77
C ALA A 4 7.16 11.25 -6.79
N LEU A 5 6.28 12.25 -6.86
CA LEU A 5 5.00 12.27 -6.16
C LEU A 5 3.92 11.75 -7.10
N SER A 6 3.24 10.66 -6.72
CA SER A 6 2.22 10.03 -7.57
C SER A 6 0.89 10.81 -7.60
N LYS A 7 0.70 11.75 -6.67
CA LYS A 7 -0.62 12.33 -6.36
C LYS A 7 -1.58 11.27 -5.79
N ILE A 8 -2.88 11.56 -5.75
CA ILE A 8 -3.89 10.68 -5.14
C ILE A 8 -4.74 10.03 -6.24
N GLY A 9 -5.05 8.76 -6.02
CA GLY A 9 -5.94 7.96 -6.86
C GLY A 9 -5.23 7.13 -7.92
N LYS A 10 -5.92 6.09 -8.38
CA LYS A 10 -5.38 5.05 -9.26
C LYS A 10 -4.87 5.60 -10.60
N VAL A 11 -5.61 6.51 -11.23
CA VAL A 11 -5.22 7.10 -12.52
C VAL A 11 -3.95 7.93 -12.40
N ALA A 12 -3.83 8.75 -11.36
CA ALA A 12 -2.64 9.57 -11.12
C ALA A 12 -1.41 8.71 -10.84
N ALA A 13 -1.57 7.66 -10.05
CA ALA A 13 -0.51 6.71 -9.73
C ALA A 13 -0.04 5.93 -10.96
N ALA A 14 -0.97 5.40 -11.77
CA ALA A 14 -0.67 4.72 -13.03
C ALA A 14 0.09 5.63 -14.00
N THR A 15 -0.37 6.88 -14.18
CA THR A 15 0.29 7.87 -15.03
C THR A 15 1.72 8.15 -14.58
N THR A 16 1.94 8.28 -13.28
CA THR A 16 3.27 8.50 -12.72
C THR A 16 4.19 7.30 -12.92
N ALA A 17 3.70 6.09 -12.63
CA ALA A 17 4.47 4.86 -12.82
C ALA A 17 4.86 4.67 -14.30
N THR A 18 3.93 4.87 -15.23
CA THR A 18 4.19 4.83 -16.67
C THR A 18 5.26 5.85 -17.08
N ALA A 19 5.16 7.10 -16.58
CA ALA A 19 6.14 8.13 -16.88
C ALA A 19 7.55 7.79 -16.34
N LEU A 20 7.64 7.19 -15.15
CA LEU A 20 8.91 6.73 -14.60
C LEU A 20 9.55 5.65 -15.47
N ILE A 21 8.78 4.71 -15.97
CA ILE A 21 9.26 3.64 -16.85
C ILE A 21 9.66 4.19 -18.22
N GLU A 22 8.74 4.90 -18.87
CA GLU A 22 8.92 5.33 -20.27
C GLU A 22 9.92 6.48 -20.43
N ARG A 23 9.92 7.45 -19.53
CA ARG A 23 10.75 8.66 -19.68
C ARG A 23 12.05 8.62 -18.88
N PHE A 24 12.06 7.88 -17.79
CA PHE A 24 13.22 7.81 -16.88
C PHE A 24 13.88 6.44 -16.87
N SER A 25 13.38 5.48 -17.68
CA SER A 25 13.91 4.12 -17.79
C SER A 25 14.05 3.43 -16.43
N ALA A 26 13.04 3.62 -15.57
CA ALA A 26 13.03 3.00 -14.26
C ALA A 26 12.97 1.47 -14.40
N GLN A 27 13.98 0.80 -13.88
CA GLN A 27 14.11 -0.67 -13.94
C GLN A 27 13.44 -1.37 -12.76
N ARG A 28 13.03 -0.64 -11.76
CA ARG A 28 12.29 -1.09 -10.59
C ARG A 28 11.55 0.07 -9.95
N ILE A 29 10.43 -0.18 -9.33
CA ILE A 29 9.66 0.84 -8.60
C ILE A 29 9.46 0.38 -7.16
N VAL A 30 9.80 1.26 -6.22
CA VAL A 30 9.47 1.13 -4.80
C VAL A 30 8.52 2.25 -4.43
N PHE A 31 7.36 1.88 -3.89
CA PHE A 31 6.30 2.82 -3.59
C PHE A 31 6.06 2.91 -2.09
N THR A 32 6.16 4.10 -1.54
CA THR A 32 5.92 4.37 -0.12
C THR A 32 4.76 5.34 0.05
N GLY A 33 4.01 5.18 1.12
CA GLY A 33 2.86 6.03 1.44
C GLY A 33 2.20 5.61 2.74
N VAL A 34 0.99 6.10 2.94
CA VAL A 34 0.14 5.78 4.09
C VAL A 34 -1.07 4.95 3.67
N ALA A 35 -1.73 4.31 4.65
CA ALA A 35 -2.94 3.54 4.44
C ALA A 35 -3.79 3.49 5.70
N GLY A 36 -5.09 3.27 5.55
CA GLY A 36 -5.98 2.90 6.65
C GLY A 36 -5.84 1.42 7.00
N GLY A 37 -5.76 1.12 8.29
CA GLY A 37 -5.71 -0.25 8.80
C GLY A 37 -7.07 -0.94 8.71
N LEU A 38 -7.17 -2.00 7.92
CA LEU A 38 -8.41 -2.78 7.73
C LEU A 38 -8.35 -4.15 8.41
N GLY A 39 -7.17 -4.76 8.44
CA GLY A 39 -6.97 -6.09 8.99
C GLY A 39 -7.08 -6.16 10.50
N THR A 40 -7.47 -7.35 11.02
CA THR A 40 -7.51 -7.58 12.45
C THR A 40 -6.10 -7.46 13.06
N GLY A 41 -5.95 -6.62 14.09
CA GLY A 41 -4.69 -6.40 14.79
C GLY A 41 -3.73 -5.41 14.12
N VAL A 42 -4.11 -4.83 12.98
CA VAL A 42 -3.38 -3.71 12.38
C VAL A 42 -3.74 -2.41 13.09
N GLN A 43 -2.75 -1.64 13.52
CA GLN A 43 -2.94 -0.43 14.32
C GLN A 43 -2.19 0.77 13.73
N VAL A 44 -2.60 1.98 14.14
CA VAL A 44 -1.90 3.21 13.76
C VAL A 44 -0.44 3.15 14.20
N GLY A 45 0.47 3.51 13.30
CA GLY A 45 1.91 3.39 13.49
C GLY A 45 2.51 2.08 12.99
N ASP A 46 1.69 1.06 12.71
CA ASP A 46 2.17 -0.17 12.07
C ASP A 46 2.67 0.10 10.65
N ILE A 47 3.51 -0.80 10.14
CA ILE A 47 3.96 -0.81 8.76
C ILE A 47 3.40 -2.07 8.08
N VAL A 48 2.81 -1.90 6.90
CA VAL A 48 2.42 -2.99 6.03
C VAL A 48 3.31 -2.98 4.79
N VAL A 49 4.13 -4.02 4.61
CA VAL A 49 4.81 -4.30 3.34
C VAL A 49 3.89 -5.20 2.53
N ALA A 50 3.48 -4.74 1.37
CA ALA A 50 2.52 -5.46 0.56
C ALA A 50 3.13 -6.73 -0.05
N GLN A 51 2.42 -7.84 0.09
CA GLN A 51 2.67 -9.06 -0.65
C GLN A 51 2.01 -8.99 -2.02
N ASP A 52 0.74 -8.61 -2.01
CA ASP A 52 -0.11 -8.46 -3.18
C ASP A 52 -0.92 -7.17 -3.11
N PHE A 53 -1.42 -6.74 -4.26
CA PHE A 53 -2.36 -5.64 -4.40
C PHE A 53 -3.61 -6.08 -5.13
N MET A 54 -4.78 -5.55 -4.74
CA MET A 54 -6.03 -5.71 -5.46
C MET A 54 -6.80 -4.39 -5.56
N GLN A 55 -7.66 -4.27 -6.58
CA GLN A 55 -8.60 -3.15 -6.67
C GLN A 55 -9.92 -3.57 -6.02
N HIS A 56 -10.23 -3.03 -4.84
CA HIS A 56 -11.43 -3.41 -4.09
C HIS A 56 -12.74 -2.81 -4.64
N ASP A 57 -12.61 -1.78 -5.47
CA ASP A 57 -13.72 -1.06 -6.10
C ASP A 57 -13.95 -1.45 -7.56
N PHE A 58 -13.16 -2.40 -8.11
CA PHE A 58 -13.36 -2.89 -9.46
C PHE A 58 -14.46 -3.96 -9.49
N ASP A 59 -15.48 -3.72 -10.31
CA ASP A 59 -16.59 -4.64 -10.48
C ASP A 59 -17.07 -4.63 -11.94
N ALA A 60 -16.82 -5.71 -12.67
CA ALA A 60 -17.28 -5.92 -14.04
C ALA A 60 -18.34 -7.03 -14.11
N SER A 61 -18.99 -7.35 -12.98
CA SER A 61 -20.06 -8.35 -12.94
C SER A 61 -21.31 -7.88 -13.71
N PRO A 62 -22.10 -8.78 -14.26
CA PRO A 62 -21.97 -10.23 -14.21
C PRO A 62 -21.08 -10.84 -15.31
N ILE A 63 -20.41 -10.01 -16.14
CA ILE A 63 -19.60 -10.50 -17.27
C ILE A 63 -18.34 -11.20 -16.78
N PHE A 64 -17.71 -10.63 -15.75
CA PHE A 64 -16.54 -11.20 -15.07
C PHE A 64 -16.82 -11.32 -13.57
N PRO A 65 -16.14 -12.23 -12.86
CA PRO A 65 -16.21 -12.27 -11.41
C PRO A 65 -15.84 -10.93 -10.78
N ARG A 66 -16.49 -10.60 -9.68
CA ARG A 66 -16.15 -9.38 -8.92
C ARG A 66 -14.68 -9.39 -8.52
N TYR A 67 -14.01 -8.25 -8.60
CA TYR A 67 -12.59 -8.01 -8.35
C TYR A 67 -11.63 -8.61 -9.39
N GLU A 68 -12.11 -9.42 -10.33
CA GLU A 68 -11.27 -9.90 -11.41
C GLU A 68 -11.07 -8.81 -12.47
N LEU A 69 -9.82 -8.58 -12.83
CA LEU A 69 -9.52 -7.65 -13.93
C LEU A 69 -9.62 -8.40 -15.25
N PRO A 70 -10.55 -7.98 -16.14
CA PRO A 70 -10.72 -8.60 -17.44
C PRO A 70 -9.43 -8.64 -18.24
N MET A 71 -9.22 -9.73 -18.98
CA MET A 71 -8.02 -9.99 -19.81
C MET A 71 -6.72 -10.25 -19.04
N TYR A 72 -6.74 -10.15 -17.71
CA TYR A 72 -5.61 -10.55 -16.86
C TYR A 72 -5.84 -11.90 -16.19
N ASP A 73 -7.08 -12.35 -16.08
CA ASP A 73 -7.50 -13.53 -15.33
C ASP A 73 -6.96 -13.50 -13.88
N LYS A 74 -6.93 -12.32 -13.30
CA LYS A 74 -6.34 -12.05 -11.98
C LYS A 74 -7.17 -11.07 -11.17
N THR A 75 -7.21 -11.32 -9.87
CA THR A 75 -7.76 -10.40 -8.86
C THR A 75 -6.65 -9.64 -8.12
N ARG A 76 -5.40 -10.11 -8.24
CA ARG A 76 -4.25 -9.57 -7.49
C ARG A 76 -3.01 -9.46 -8.35
N PHE A 77 -2.19 -8.46 -8.08
CA PHE A 77 -0.84 -8.31 -8.62
C PHE A 77 0.18 -8.42 -7.49
N GLY A 78 1.08 -9.39 -7.58
CA GLY A 78 2.11 -9.63 -6.58
C GLY A 78 3.25 -8.63 -6.65
N GLY A 79 3.84 -8.33 -5.51
CA GLY A 79 5.12 -7.64 -5.44
C GLY A 79 6.28 -8.55 -5.87
N ASP A 80 7.38 -7.94 -6.32
CA ASP A 80 8.64 -8.66 -6.56
C ASP A 80 9.19 -9.22 -5.25
N ALA A 81 9.49 -10.51 -5.23
CA ALA A 81 9.88 -11.22 -4.01
C ALA A 81 11.18 -10.68 -3.39
N ALA A 82 12.18 -10.34 -4.21
CA ALA A 82 13.47 -9.86 -3.74
C ALA A 82 13.36 -8.44 -3.17
N LEU A 83 12.68 -7.53 -3.90
CA LEU A 83 12.42 -6.16 -3.41
C LEU A 83 11.55 -6.17 -2.16
N THR A 84 10.55 -7.02 -2.09
CA THR A 84 9.66 -7.15 -0.93
C THR A 84 10.43 -7.63 0.30
N ALA A 85 11.32 -8.62 0.15
CA ALA A 85 12.16 -9.10 1.25
C ALA A 85 13.11 -8.01 1.78
N GLN A 86 13.73 -7.24 0.88
CA GLN A 86 14.59 -6.11 1.25
C GLN A 86 13.77 -5.01 1.96
N LEU A 87 12.58 -4.73 1.47
CA LEU A 87 11.69 -3.72 2.06
C LEU A 87 11.19 -4.14 3.45
N LEU A 88 10.90 -5.45 3.66
CA LEU A 88 10.56 -6.02 4.97
C LEU A 88 11.72 -5.85 5.97
N ALA A 89 12.95 -6.13 5.55
CA ALA A 89 14.13 -5.93 6.39
C ALA A 89 14.30 -4.46 6.75
N ALA A 90 14.20 -3.56 5.76
CA ALA A 90 14.29 -2.12 5.97
C ALA A 90 13.20 -1.57 6.91
N ALA A 91 11.96 -2.04 6.77
CA ALA A 91 10.85 -1.65 7.63
C ALA A 91 11.07 -2.07 9.10
N ARG A 92 11.58 -3.29 9.33
CA ARG A 92 11.93 -3.77 10.67
C ARG A 92 13.03 -2.94 11.31
N LEU A 93 14.08 -2.60 10.56
CA LEU A 93 15.17 -1.74 11.03
C LEU A 93 14.66 -0.32 11.35
N ALA A 94 13.79 0.24 10.51
CA ALA A 94 13.20 1.54 10.76
C ALA A 94 12.40 1.57 12.07
N LEU A 95 11.54 0.56 12.31
CA LEU A 95 10.75 0.49 13.55
C LEU A 95 11.60 0.25 14.81
N ALA A 96 12.71 -0.45 14.69
CA ALA A 96 13.64 -0.67 15.80
C ALA A 96 14.38 0.62 16.24
N GLY A 97 14.32 1.68 15.44
CA GLY A 97 14.93 2.97 15.76
C GLY A 97 14.26 3.64 16.97
N GLU A 98 15.07 4.15 17.92
CA GLU A 98 14.59 4.72 19.20
C GLU A 98 13.43 5.72 19.05
N ARG A 99 13.48 6.56 18.03
CA ARG A 99 12.46 7.59 17.79
C ARG A 99 11.07 7.02 17.50
N PHE A 100 10.98 5.92 16.74
CA PHE A 100 9.70 5.28 16.42
C PHE A 100 9.24 4.37 17.54
N ALA A 101 10.16 3.66 18.16
CA ALA A 101 9.88 2.85 19.35
C ALA A 101 9.30 3.69 20.51
N ALA A 102 9.73 4.94 20.68
CA ALA A 102 9.19 5.83 21.69
C ALA A 102 7.77 6.33 21.36
N ALA A 103 7.50 6.63 20.06
CA ALA A 103 6.19 7.15 19.64
C ALA A 103 5.13 6.05 19.51
N TYR A 104 5.54 4.87 19.03
CA TYR A 104 4.68 3.72 18.77
C TYR A 104 5.33 2.41 19.31
N PRO A 105 5.38 2.23 20.63
CA PRO A 105 6.14 1.13 21.24
C PRO A 105 5.64 -0.27 20.90
N ASN A 106 4.40 -0.38 20.44
CA ASN A 106 3.77 -1.64 20.05
C ASN A 106 3.64 -1.81 18.54
N ALA A 107 4.20 -0.88 17.73
CA ALA A 107 4.11 -0.94 16.28
C ALA A 107 4.78 -2.20 15.72
N LYS A 108 4.16 -2.77 14.69
CA LYS A 108 4.59 -4.02 14.05
C LYS A 108 4.79 -3.83 12.55
N VAL A 109 5.59 -4.72 11.98
CA VAL A 109 5.67 -4.88 10.52
C VAL A 109 4.83 -6.07 10.12
N HIS A 110 3.85 -5.83 9.29
CA HIS A 110 2.97 -6.84 8.69
C HIS A 110 3.37 -7.09 7.24
N HIS A 111 3.01 -8.27 6.72
CA HIS A 111 3.20 -8.64 5.32
C HIS A 111 1.94 -9.31 4.80
N GLY A 112 1.33 -8.76 3.77
CA GLY A 112 0.08 -9.29 3.23
C GLY A 112 -0.58 -8.40 2.19
N LEU A 113 -1.86 -8.66 1.94
CA LEU A 113 -2.64 -8.01 0.89
C LEU A 113 -3.01 -6.56 1.26
N VAL A 114 -2.78 -5.66 0.31
CA VAL A 114 -3.24 -4.26 0.36
C VAL A 114 -4.30 -4.04 -0.72
N ALA A 115 -5.39 -3.38 -0.38
CA ALA A 115 -6.48 -3.08 -1.29
C ALA A 115 -6.48 -1.60 -1.67
N SER A 116 -6.62 -1.32 -2.98
CA SER A 116 -6.69 0.05 -3.51
C SER A 116 -8.08 0.36 -4.07
N GLY A 117 -8.52 1.61 -3.92
CA GLY A 117 -9.75 2.11 -4.53
C GLY A 117 -9.76 3.63 -4.59
N ASP A 118 -10.55 4.22 -5.50
CA ASP A 118 -10.63 5.67 -5.67
C ASP A 118 -11.58 6.34 -4.65
N ARG A 119 -11.77 5.71 -3.50
CA ARG A 119 -12.57 6.22 -2.40
C ARG A 119 -11.80 6.18 -1.09
N PHE A 120 -11.79 7.30 -0.38
CA PHE A 120 -11.24 7.37 0.97
C PHE A 120 -12.20 6.67 1.96
N VAL A 121 -11.79 5.54 2.51
CA VAL A 121 -12.57 4.76 3.46
C VAL A 121 -12.39 5.37 4.85
N SER A 122 -13.43 6.03 5.36
CA SER A 122 -13.37 6.82 6.61
C SER A 122 -14.54 6.60 7.56
N GLY A 123 -15.32 5.55 7.35
CA GLY A 123 -16.47 5.23 8.23
C GLY A 123 -16.39 3.80 8.75
N ALA A 124 -16.66 3.60 10.04
CA ALA A 124 -16.61 2.28 10.67
C ALA A 124 -17.56 1.25 10.01
N ILE A 125 -18.76 1.68 9.63
CA ILE A 125 -19.73 0.82 8.93
C ILE A 125 -19.22 0.44 7.54
N GLU A 126 -18.70 1.41 6.79
CA GLU A 126 -18.15 1.18 5.46
C GLU A 126 -16.92 0.25 5.50
N SER A 127 -16.01 0.49 6.41
CA SER A 127 -14.82 -0.33 6.63
C SER A 127 -15.18 -1.78 6.98
N ALA A 128 -16.15 -1.96 7.91
CA ALA A 128 -16.63 -3.29 8.27
C ALA A 128 -17.29 -4.01 7.09
N ALA A 129 -18.13 -3.31 6.31
CA ALA A 129 -18.77 -3.87 5.13
C ALA A 129 -17.75 -4.24 4.04
N LEU A 130 -16.78 -3.37 3.78
CA LEU A 130 -15.69 -3.64 2.84
C LEU A 130 -14.89 -4.87 3.26
N ARG A 131 -14.46 -4.94 4.52
CA ARG A 131 -13.73 -6.09 5.04
C ARG A 131 -14.55 -7.38 4.93
N ALA A 132 -15.82 -7.36 5.31
CA ALA A 132 -16.69 -8.53 5.21
C ALA A 132 -16.85 -9.01 3.75
N ALA A 133 -17.05 -8.09 2.80
CA ALA A 133 -17.17 -8.42 1.38
C ALA A 133 -15.89 -9.03 0.81
N LEU A 134 -14.73 -8.49 1.19
CA LEU A 134 -13.43 -9.00 0.75
C LEU A 134 -13.14 -10.39 1.35
N THR A 135 -13.37 -10.57 2.65
CA THR A 135 -13.22 -11.86 3.33
C THR A 135 -14.16 -12.92 2.75
N ALA A 136 -15.42 -12.58 2.47
CA ALA A 136 -16.39 -13.48 1.83
C ALA A 136 -15.93 -13.93 0.41
N SER A 137 -15.11 -13.11 -0.26
CA SER A 137 -14.52 -13.42 -1.55
C SER A 137 -13.12 -14.06 -1.45
N GLY A 138 -12.68 -14.46 -0.25
CA GLY A 138 -11.39 -15.11 -0.01
C GLY A 138 -10.19 -14.16 0.05
N HIS A 139 -10.42 -12.88 0.35
CA HIS A 139 -9.36 -11.87 0.41
C HIS A 139 -9.19 -11.31 1.84
N GLU A 140 -8.15 -11.77 2.53
CA GLU A 140 -7.75 -11.21 3.84
C GLU A 140 -6.87 -9.99 3.62
N VAL A 141 -7.47 -8.79 3.77
CA VAL A 141 -6.81 -7.51 3.51
C VAL A 141 -6.31 -6.89 4.81
N LEU A 142 -5.07 -6.42 4.82
CA LEU A 142 -4.45 -5.76 5.96
C LEU A 142 -4.66 -4.25 5.97
N ALA A 143 -4.62 -3.62 4.79
CA ALA A 143 -4.72 -2.17 4.67
C ALA A 143 -5.46 -1.75 3.40
N VAL A 144 -6.06 -0.56 3.44
CA VAL A 144 -6.76 0.07 2.32
C VAL A 144 -6.12 1.43 2.00
N GLU A 145 -5.91 1.70 0.72
CA GLU A 145 -5.32 2.94 0.22
C GLU A 145 -5.84 3.24 -1.20
N MET A 146 -5.24 4.16 -1.96
CA MET A 146 -5.86 4.63 -3.19
C MET A 146 -5.00 4.48 -4.46
N GLU A 147 -3.82 3.85 -4.42
CA GLU A 147 -2.85 3.90 -5.54
C GLU A 147 -2.16 2.57 -5.87
N GLY A 148 -1.79 1.79 -4.86
CA GLY A 148 -0.82 0.69 -4.97
C GLY A 148 -1.17 -0.36 -6.01
N ALA A 149 -2.45 -0.75 -6.11
CA ALA A 149 -2.89 -1.72 -7.12
C ALA A 149 -2.71 -1.21 -8.55
N ALA A 150 -2.89 0.09 -8.78
CA ALA A 150 -2.68 0.68 -10.09
C ALA A 150 -1.19 0.70 -10.49
N VAL A 151 -0.30 1.02 -9.54
CA VAL A 151 1.15 0.93 -9.79
C VAL A 151 1.58 -0.52 -10.02
N ALA A 152 1.06 -1.47 -9.22
CA ALA A 152 1.35 -2.89 -9.36
C ALA A 152 0.91 -3.42 -10.74
N GLN A 153 -0.27 -3.02 -11.22
CA GLN A 153 -0.77 -3.38 -12.54
C GLN A 153 0.11 -2.82 -13.65
N VAL A 154 0.48 -1.53 -13.62
CA VAL A 154 1.41 -0.93 -14.59
C VAL A 154 2.75 -1.66 -14.58
N CYS A 155 3.32 -1.92 -13.42
CA CYS A 155 4.59 -2.64 -13.32
C CYS A 155 4.49 -4.07 -13.87
N HIS A 156 3.35 -4.73 -13.67
CA HIS A 156 3.07 -6.04 -14.27
C HIS A 156 3.06 -5.97 -15.80
N ASP A 157 2.38 -4.97 -16.39
CA ASP A 157 2.27 -4.80 -17.85
C ASP A 157 3.63 -4.53 -18.50
N TYR A 158 4.49 -3.79 -17.82
CA TYR A 158 5.83 -3.47 -18.29
C TYR A 158 6.91 -4.48 -17.89
N GLY A 159 6.57 -5.50 -17.09
CA GLY A 159 7.55 -6.45 -16.57
C GLY A 159 8.59 -5.82 -15.64
N VAL A 160 8.23 -4.73 -14.95
CA VAL A 160 9.12 -3.99 -14.04
C VAL A 160 8.90 -4.47 -12.60
N PRO A 161 9.97 -4.89 -11.88
CA PRO A 161 9.89 -5.27 -10.48
C PRO A 161 9.30 -4.15 -9.61
N PHE A 162 8.36 -4.51 -8.74
CA PHE A 162 7.62 -3.59 -7.89
C PHE A 162 7.54 -4.10 -6.44
N ALA A 163 7.72 -3.20 -5.49
CA ALA A 163 7.39 -3.44 -4.08
C ALA A 163 6.84 -2.17 -3.44
N ALA A 164 6.00 -2.32 -2.42
CA ALA A 164 5.48 -1.16 -1.72
C ALA A 164 5.34 -1.38 -0.21
N VAL A 165 5.44 -0.27 0.50
CA VAL A 165 5.26 -0.17 1.95
C VAL A 165 4.26 0.92 2.27
N ARG A 166 3.39 0.65 3.24
CA ARG A 166 2.42 1.59 3.79
C ARG A 166 2.60 1.71 5.30
N THR A 167 2.61 2.94 5.78
CA THR A 167 2.50 3.21 7.22
C THR A 167 1.04 3.44 7.55
N ILE A 168 0.55 2.80 8.59
CA ILE A 168 -0.86 2.92 8.98
C ILE A 168 -1.08 4.26 9.67
N SER A 169 -1.83 5.13 9.01
CA SER A 169 -2.14 6.50 9.46
C SER A 169 -3.42 6.58 10.29
N ASP A 170 -4.35 5.67 10.04
CA ASP A 170 -5.68 5.64 10.62
C ASP A 170 -6.23 4.21 10.59
N ARG A 171 -7.42 4.02 11.14
CA ARG A 171 -8.05 2.68 11.19
C ARG A 171 -9.16 2.50 10.15
N ALA A 172 -9.22 3.37 9.15
CA ALA A 172 -10.30 3.39 8.17
C ALA A 172 -11.68 3.45 8.85
N ASP A 173 -11.80 4.15 9.98
CA ASP A 173 -13.01 4.31 10.78
C ASP A 173 -13.43 5.77 10.91
N ASP A 174 -14.38 6.06 11.79
CA ASP A 174 -14.97 7.39 11.94
C ASP A 174 -13.96 8.46 12.40
N SER A 175 -12.78 8.08 12.91
CA SER A 175 -11.69 9.00 13.28
C SER A 175 -10.72 9.29 12.12
N ALA A 176 -10.74 8.51 11.05
CA ALA A 176 -9.76 8.57 9.97
C ALA A 176 -9.57 9.97 9.37
N HIS A 177 -10.65 10.73 9.21
CA HIS A 177 -10.58 12.10 8.67
C HIS A 177 -9.84 13.10 9.57
N VAL A 178 -9.68 12.80 10.85
CA VAL A 178 -8.89 13.58 11.82
C VAL A 178 -7.48 13.05 11.95
N ASP A 179 -7.34 11.74 12.04
CA ASP A 179 -6.06 11.06 12.29
C ASP A 179 -5.14 11.15 11.08
N PHE A 180 -5.66 10.94 9.87
CA PHE A 180 -4.89 10.95 8.63
C PHE A 180 -4.10 12.25 8.40
N PRO A 181 -4.71 13.47 8.41
CA PRO A 181 -3.96 14.71 8.19
C PRO A 181 -2.87 14.93 9.24
N SER A 182 -3.18 14.67 10.50
CA SER A 182 -2.23 14.80 11.61
C SER A 182 -1.04 13.85 11.46
N PHE A 183 -1.31 12.59 11.11
CA PHE A 183 -0.27 11.59 10.89
C PHE A 183 0.61 11.94 9.70
N VAL A 184 0.03 12.35 8.58
CA VAL A 184 0.78 12.73 7.37
C VAL A 184 1.74 13.89 7.66
N ASP A 185 1.26 14.91 8.36
CA ASP A 185 2.06 16.08 8.70
C ASP A 185 3.22 15.76 9.66
N GLN A 186 2.95 14.98 10.69
CA GLN A 186 3.88 14.79 11.81
C GLN A 186 4.76 13.55 11.69
N VAL A 187 4.28 12.48 11.05
CA VAL A 187 4.84 11.13 11.17
C VAL A 187 5.21 10.48 9.85
N ALA A 188 4.33 10.53 8.84
CA ALA A 188 4.46 9.74 7.61
C ALA A 188 5.79 9.96 6.88
N SER A 189 6.21 11.22 6.74
CA SER A 189 7.47 11.57 6.06
C SER A 189 8.70 10.99 6.76
N ARG A 190 8.66 10.90 8.07
CA ARG A 190 9.77 10.36 8.89
C ARG A 190 9.88 8.85 8.75
N TYR A 191 8.74 8.15 8.76
CA TYR A 191 8.68 6.70 8.50
C TYR A 191 9.16 6.38 7.08
N ALA A 192 8.60 7.04 6.08
CA ALA A 192 8.99 6.84 4.70
C ALA A 192 10.50 7.05 4.51
N ARG A 193 11.05 8.15 5.06
CA ARG A 193 12.49 8.43 5.01
C ARG A 193 13.31 7.33 5.67
N ALA A 194 12.96 6.88 6.87
CA ALA A 194 13.72 5.85 7.58
C ALA A 194 13.71 4.52 6.81
N VAL A 195 12.54 4.07 6.35
CA VAL A 195 12.43 2.84 5.56
C VAL A 195 13.23 2.93 4.26
N VAL A 196 13.08 4.03 3.51
CA VAL A 196 13.81 4.23 2.23
C VAL A 196 15.32 4.31 2.46
N GLN A 197 15.79 4.98 3.51
CA GLN A 197 17.22 5.02 3.83
C GLN A 197 17.80 3.63 4.11
N HIS A 198 17.13 2.83 4.95
CA HIS A 198 17.57 1.46 5.20
C HIS A 198 17.49 0.58 3.94
N PHE A 199 16.46 0.76 3.12
CA PHE A 199 16.32 0.04 1.86
C PHE A 199 17.46 0.35 0.88
N LEU A 200 17.81 1.63 0.70
CA LEU A 200 18.85 2.05 -0.27
C LEU A 200 20.26 1.60 0.11
N VAL A 201 20.54 1.37 1.39
CA VAL A 201 21.85 0.87 1.84
C VAL A 201 22.08 -0.60 1.41
N HIS A 202 21.01 -1.33 1.12
CA HIS A 202 21.04 -2.76 0.78
C HIS A 202 20.68 -3.06 -0.69
N LEU A 203 20.60 -2.04 -1.54
CA LEU A 203 20.45 -2.16 -2.99
C LEU A 203 21.81 -2.41 -3.64
#